data_209c0bff7b7454d9ebf31103a4602f25
#
_entry.id   209c0bff7b7454d9ebf31103a4602f25
#
_cell.length_a   1.000
_cell.length_b   1.000
_cell.length_c   1.000
_cell.angle_alpha   90.00
_cell.angle_beta   90.00
_cell.angle_gamma   90.00
#
_symmetry.space_group_name_H-M   'P 1'
#
loop_
_entity.id
_entity.type
_entity.pdbx_description
1 polymer ?
#
loop_
_entity_poly.entity_id
_entity_poly.type
_entity_poly.pdbx_seq_one_letter_code
_entity_poly.pdbx_strand_id
1 'polypeptide(L)'
;MADLLLSERGESPVGKNWTTNFIKRRTEIKSKFSRKYDYKRAKCEDPKIIQEWFSLVRNVVAKYGILEQDIYNFDEAGFAMGVIATAKVVTSLEAKSRPKTIQPGNREWVSIIQGVNSYGWALPPFIIFKAQNHLSAWYEDSGLPEDWVITLSENGWTSNSIGYEWIQHFDRYTNSRSIGTYRLLILDGHESHLSAQFQHYCTERKIITLCMPPHSSHILQPLDVSCFAPLKLSYGR
;
A
#
# COMPACT_ATOMS: atom_id res chain seq x y z
N MET A 1 27.53 25.51 -10.76
CA MET A 1 27.71 26.75 -9.93
C MET A 1 29.17 26.99 -9.56
N ALA A 2 29.91 26.05 -8.91
CA ALA A 2 31.32 26.26 -8.58
C ALA A 2 32.18 26.56 -9.81
N ASP A 3 32.06 25.78 -10.89
CA ASP A 3 32.77 26.04 -12.15
C ASP A 3 32.40 27.35 -12.82
N LEU A 4 31.14 27.78 -12.71
CA LEU A 4 30.67 29.07 -13.22
C LEU A 4 31.38 30.22 -12.52
N LEU A 5 31.43 30.19 -11.19
CA LEU A 5 32.10 31.21 -10.39
C LEU A 5 33.60 31.24 -10.63
N LEU A 6 34.23 30.09 -10.87
CA LEU A 6 35.67 30.03 -11.21
C LEU A 6 35.93 30.57 -12.62
N SER A 7 35.05 30.24 -13.58
CA SER A 7 35.12 30.78 -14.94
C SER A 7 35.02 32.30 -14.97
N GLU A 8 34.17 32.92 -14.14
CA GLU A 8 34.05 34.37 -14.01
C GLU A 8 35.35 35.03 -13.42
N ARG A 9 36.15 34.23 -12.71
CA ARG A 9 37.43 34.66 -12.14
C ARG A 9 38.64 34.30 -13.00
N GLY A 10 38.41 33.68 -14.17
CA GLY A 10 39.49 33.17 -15.03
C GLY A 10 40.25 31.98 -14.45
N GLU A 11 39.67 31.27 -13.50
CA GLU A 11 40.27 30.11 -12.83
C GLU A 11 39.86 28.79 -13.49
N SER A 12 40.65 27.71 -13.27
CA SER A 12 40.35 26.39 -13.80
C SER A 12 39.16 25.75 -13.11
N PRO A 13 38.37 24.89 -13.80
CA PRO A 13 37.25 24.14 -13.21
C PRO A 13 37.69 23.31 -11.99
N VAL A 14 36.72 23.05 -11.08
CA VAL A 14 36.99 22.22 -9.91
C VAL A 14 37.30 20.79 -10.29
N GLY A 15 38.21 20.15 -9.59
CA GLY A 15 38.57 18.77 -9.80
C GLY A 15 37.43 17.81 -9.47
N LYS A 16 37.43 16.62 -10.09
CA LYS A 16 36.37 15.56 -9.96
C LYS A 16 35.96 15.24 -8.53
N ASN A 17 36.87 15.34 -7.56
CA ASN A 17 36.60 14.98 -6.17
C ASN A 17 36.30 16.23 -5.28
N TRP A 18 36.15 17.40 -5.89
CA TRP A 18 35.99 18.65 -5.15
C TRP A 18 34.78 18.61 -4.21
N THR A 19 33.61 18.19 -4.71
CA THR A 19 32.36 18.12 -3.91
C THR A 19 32.52 17.21 -2.70
N THR A 20 33.12 16.03 -2.89
CA THR A 20 33.34 15.08 -1.79
C THR A 20 34.28 15.66 -0.74
N ASN A 21 35.36 16.29 -1.18
CA ASN A 21 36.34 16.93 -0.28
C ASN A 21 35.77 18.16 0.41
N PHE A 22 34.91 18.91 -0.27
CA PHE A 22 34.20 20.05 0.30
C PHE A 22 33.27 19.61 1.44
N ILE A 23 32.44 18.59 1.20
CA ILE A 23 31.53 18.06 2.21
C ILE A 23 32.27 17.47 3.41
N LYS A 24 33.40 16.78 3.18
CA LYS A 24 34.24 16.25 4.28
C LYS A 24 34.81 17.34 5.19
N ARG A 25 35.07 18.51 4.64
CA ARG A 25 35.61 19.66 5.40
C ARG A 25 34.54 20.47 6.14
N ARG A 26 33.28 20.26 5.82
CA ARG A 26 32.13 20.97 6.37
C ARG A 26 31.24 20.02 7.14
N THR A 27 31.43 19.97 8.46
CA THR A 27 30.69 19.06 9.34
C THR A 27 29.21 19.43 9.47
N GLU A 28 28.85 20.66 9.16
CA GLU A 28 27.51 21.23 9.17
C GLU A 28 26.65 20.81 7.97
N ILE A 29 27.26 20.23 6.91
CA ILE A 29 26.54 19.79 5.71
C ILE A 29 26.70 18.29 5.46
N LYS A 30 25.67 17.66 4.88
CA LYS A 30 25.68 16.25 4.49
C LYS A 30 25.16 16.10 3.07
N SER A 31 25.76 15.20 2.29
CA SER A 31 25.17 14.77 1.02
C SER A 31 24.06 13.75 1.27
N LYS A 32 22.93 13.93 0.61
CA LYS A 32 21.84 12.94 0.56
C LYS A 32 21.44 12.73 -0.90
N PHE A 33 21.12 11.50 -1.25
CA PHE A 33 20.50 11.25 -2.54
C PHE A 33 19.07 11.82 -2.53
N SER A 34 18.76 12.74 -3.46
CA SER A 34 17.39 13.13 -3.71
C SER A 34 16.68 12.00 -4.46
N ARG A 35 15.55 11.57 -3.97
CA ARG A 35 14.64 10.69 -4.73
C ARG A 35 13.74 11.57 -5.59
N LYS A 36 13.45 11.10 -6.80
CA LYS A 36 12.37 11.72 -7.60
C LYS A 36 11.08 11.58 -6.81
N TYR A 37 10.47 12.69 -6.49
CA TYR A 37 9.22 12.75 -5.74
C TYR A 37 8.11 13.24 -6.67
N ASP A 38 6.98 12.52 -6.68
CA ASP A 38 5.86 12.87 -7.53
C ASP A 38 5.23 14.19 -7.08
N TYR A 39 5.03 15.13 -8.01
CA TYR A 39 4.48 16.46 -7.72
C TYR A 39 3.07 16.38 -7.10
N LYS A 40 2.24 15.42 -7.55
CA LYS A 40 0.88 15.25 -7.01
C LYS A 40 0.93 14.80 -5.56
N ARG A 41 1.86 13.91 -5.21
CA ARG A 41 2.09 13.50 -3.81
C ARG A 41 2.53 14.68 -2.95
N ALA A 42 3.50 15.48 -3.43
CA ALA A 42 3.95 16.67 -2.69
C ALA A 42 2.80 17.66 -2.42
N LYS A 43 1.88 17.83 -3.38
CA LYS A 43 0.72 18.70 -3.20
C LYS A 43 -0.29 18.16 -2.17
N CYS A 44 -0.40 16.85 -2.03
CA CYS A 44 -1.31 16.22 -1.07
C CYS A 44 -0.76 16.20 0.37
N GLU A 45 0.50 16.56 0.57
CA GLU A 45 1.11 16.78 1.88
C GLU A 45 0.77 18.16 2.47
N ASP A 46 -0.07 18.97 1.79
CA ASP A 46 -0.51 20.25 2.33
C ASP A 46 -1.25 20.03 3.65
N PRO A 47 -0.76 20.60 4.77
CA PRO A 47 -1.39 20.46 6.07
C PRO A 47 -2.86 20.86 6.11
N LYS A 48 -3.29 21.80 5.26
CA LYS A 48 -4.68 22.22 5.17
C LYS A 48 -5.59 21.10 4.68
N ILE A 49 -5.19 20.41 3.58
CA ILE A 49 -5.94 19.29 3.03
C ILE A 49 -6.08 18.19 4.07
N ILE A 50 -4.99 17.88 4.78
CA ILE A 50 -4.99 16.86 5.83
C ILE A 50 -5.90 17.27 7.00
N GLN A 51 -5.83 18.52 7.44
CA GLN A 51 -6.69 19.04 8.52
C GLN A 51 -8.17 19.06 8.14
N GLU A 52 -8.50 19.47 6.93
CA GLU A 52 -9.86 19.46 6.39
C GLU A 52 -10.42 18.05 6.34
N TRP A 53 -9.61 17.06 5.87
CA TRP A 53 -10.02 15.66 5.86
C TRP A 53 -10.26 15.10 7.26
N PHE A 54 -9.38 15.33 8.23
CA PHE A 54 -9.62 14.92 9.62
C PHE A 54 -10.81 15.64 10.26
N SER A 55 -11.08 16.87 9.85
CA SER A 55 -12.28 17.58 10.29
C SER A 55 -13.54 16.92 9.72
N LEU A 56 -13.51 16.48 8.46
CA LEU A 56 -14.58 15.71 7.85
C LEU A 56 -14.79 14.37 8.57
N VAL A 57 -13.74 13.63 8.89
CA VAL A 57 -13.83 12.38 9.68
C VAL A 57 -14.54 12.65 11.02
N ARG A 58 -14.09 13.65 11.79
CA ARG A 58 -14.70 14.00 13.07
C ARG A 58 -16.19 14.37 12.94
N ASN A 59 -16.52 15.12 11.90
CA ASN A 59 -17.91 15.50 11.64
C ASN A 59 -18.79 14.30 11.31
N VAL A 60 -18.29 13.36 10.50
CA VAL A 60 -18.99 12.11 10.16
C VAL A 60 -19.17 11.24 11.41
N VAL A 61 -18.12 11.07 12.20
CA VAL A 61 -18.17 10.31 13.47
C VAL A 61 -19.20 10.91 14.42
N ALA A 62 -19.18 12.23 14.61
CA ALA A 62 -20.14 12.92 15.47
C ALA A 62 -21.59 12.85 14.94
N LYS A 63 -21.77 13.03 13.62
CA LYS A 63 -23.10 13.02 12.98
C LYS A 63 -23.80 11.68 13.13
N TYR A 64 -23.08 10.56 12.99
CA TYR A 64 -23.66 9.22 13.00
C TYR A 64 -23.46 8.49 14.33
N GLY A 65 -22.78 9.12 15.31
CA GLY A 65 -22.50 8.51 16.61
C GLY A 65 -21.63 7.27 16.50
N ILE A 66 -20.63 7.30 15.60
CA ILE A 66 -19.77 6.14 15.32
C ILE A 66 -18.77 6.00 16.47
N LEU A 67 -18.63 4.79 16.99
CA LEU A 67 -17.67 4.48 18.04
C LEU A 67 -16.31 4.17 17.44
N GLU A 68 -15.24 4.42 18.19
CA GLU A 68 -13.87 4.22 17.67
C GLU A 68 -13.65 2.82 17.11
N GLN A 69 -14.08 1.77 17.80
CA GLN A 69 -13.94 0.39 17.34
C GLN A 69 -14.75 0.03 16.09
N ASP A 70 -15.75 0.86 15.74
CA ASP A 70 -16.55 0.74 14.53
C ASP A 70 -15.98 1.55 13.36
N ILE A 71 -14.75 2.08 13.51
CA ILE A 71 -13.97 2.74 12.45
C ILE A 71 -13.00 1.73 11.86
N TYR A 72 -13.13 1.52 10.55
CA TYR A 72 -12.35 0.57 9.77
C TYR A 72 -11.62 1.27 8.63
N ASN A 73 -10.49 0.70 8.27
CA ASN A 73 -9.76 1.04 7.06
C ASN A 73 -9.47 -0.25 6.29
N PHE A 74 -9.48 -0.19 4.97
CA PHE A 74 -9.01 -1.29 4.14
C PHE A 74 -8.17 -0.79 2.98
N ASP A 75 -7.36 -1.69 2.44
CA ASP A 75 -6.52 -1.43 1.29
C ASP A 75 -6.12 -2.72 0.58
N GLU A 76 -5.66 -2.61 -0.66
CA GLU A 76 -5.22 -3.70 -1.50
C GLU A 76 -3.69 -3.69 -1.65
N ALA A 77 -3.06 -4.85 -1.41
CA ALA A 77 -1.64 -5.03 -1.67
C ALA A 77 -1.42 -6.16 -2.68
N GLY A 78 -0.68 -5.85 -3.74
CA GLY A 78 -0.30 -6.83 -4.75
C GLY A 78 1.08 -7.45 -4.51
N PHE A 79 1.19 -8.73 -4.85
CA PHE A 79 2.40 -9.54 -4.75
C PHE A 79 2.67 -10.24 -6.08
N ALA A 80 3.90 -10.11 -6.59
CA ALA A 80 4.35 -10.91 -7.72
C ALA A 80 4.88 -12.25 -7.20
N MET A 81 4.31 -13.37 -7.66
CA MET A 81 4.81 -14.69 -7.31
C MET A 81 6.22 -14.92 -7.89
N GLY A 82 7.10 -15.56 -7.14
CA GLY A 82 8.48 -15.88 -7.56
C GLY A 82 9.57 -15.20 -6.75
N VAL A 83 10.80 -15.23 -7.22
CA VAL A 83 11.96 -14.63 -6.54
C VAL A 83 11.91 -13.11 -6.68
N ILE A 84 11.52 -12.43 -5.61
CA ILE A 84 11.32 -10.97 -5.60
C ILE A 84 12.55 -10.23 -5.09
N ALA A 85 13.35 -10.84 -4.21
CA ALA A 85 14.50 -10.21 -3.60
C ALA A 85 15.79 -10.45 -4.40
N THR A 86 16.59 -9.39 -4.59
CA THR A 86 17.97 -9.52 -5.01
C THR A 86 18.82 -9.96 -3.82
N ALA A 87 19.21 -11.23 -3.77
CA ALA A 87 20.13 -11.72 -2.76
C ALA A 87 21.58 -11.31 -3.12
N LYS A 88 22.37 -10.94 -2.12
CA LYS A 88 23.83 -10.86 -2.27
C LYS A 88 24.36 -12.29 -2.36
N VAL A 89 24.93 -12.64 -3.50
CA VAL A 89 25.52 -13.96 -3.73
C VAL A 89 27.05 -13.84 -3.62
N VAL A 90 27.66 -14.74 -2.87
CA VAL A 90 29.11 -14.86 -2.82
C VAL A 90 29.55 -15.66 -4.04
N THR A 91 30.37 -15.05 -4.87
CA THR A 91 30.94 -15.70 -6.07
C THR A 91 32.48 -15.67 -6.01
N SER A 92 33.16 -16.50 -6.83
CA SER A 92 34.61 -16.44 -6.94
C SER A 92 35.06 -15.10 -7.53
N LEU A 93 36.23 -14.63 -7.14
CA LEU A 93 36.82 -13.38 -7.65
C LEU A 93 37.00 -13.40 -9.20
N GLU A 94 37.09 -14.58 -9.80
CA GLU A 94 37.30 -14.80 -11.24
C GLU A 94 35.99 -14.76 -12.05
N ALA A 95 34.81 -14.74 -11.37
CA ALA A 95 33.51 -14.71 -12.04
C ALA A 95 33.30 -13.38 -12.75
N LYS A 96 33.48 -13.33 -14.06
CA LYS A 96 33.31 -12.15 -14.91
C LYS A 96 31.85 -11.75 -15.14
N SER A 97 30.86 -12.59 -14.80
CA SER A 97 29.43 -12.35 -15.00
C SER A 97 28.69 -12.19 -13.68
N ARG A 98 27.63 -11.37 -13.69
CA ARG A 98 26.72 -11.29 -12.55
C ARG A 98 25.97 -12.61 -12.40
N PRO A 99 25.89 -13.18 -11.18
CA PRO A 99 25.08 -14.37 -10.94
C PRO A 99 23.64 -14.13 -11.43
N LYS A 100 23.10 -15.07 -12.19
CA LYS A 100 21.73 -15.02 -12.68
C LYS A 100 20.90 -16.01 -11.87
N THR A 101 19.84 -15.54 -11.23
CA THR A 101 18.82 -16.42 -10.62
C THR A 101 17.81 -16.76 -11.69
N ILE A 102 17.58 -18.06 -11.91
CA ILE A 102 16.54 -18.53 -12.83
C ILE A 102 15.20 -18.28 -12.15
N GLN A 103 14.36 -17.46 -12.77
CA GLN A 103 12.99 -17.21 -12.33
C GLN A 103 12.02 -17.98 -13.24
N PRO A 104 10.88 -18.49 -12.71
CA PRO A 104 9.79 -18.98 -13.54
C PRO A 104 9.38 -17.89 -14.53
N GLY A 105 9.21 -18.25 -15.81
CA GLY A 105 8.88 -17.27 -16.87
C GLY A 105 7.51 -16.64 -16.72
N ASN A 106 6.60 -17.30 -15.98
CA ASN A 106 5.25 -16.83 -15.71
C ASN A 106 5.18 -16.26 -14.29
N ARG A 107 5.13 -14.96 -14.17
CA ARG A 107 4.90 -14.27 -12.89
C ARG A 107 3.40 -14.21 -12.64
N GLU A 108 2.92 -15.06 -11.79
CA GLU A 108 1.57 -14.98 -11.30
C GLU A 108 1.46 -13.79 -10.33
N TRP A 109 0.30 -13.16 -10.35
CA TRP A 109 0.00 -12.04 -9.49
C TRP A 109 -1.04 -12.44 -8.47
N VAL A 110 -0.83 -12.06 -7.22
CA VAL A 110 -1.76 -12.26 -6.12
C VAL A 110 -2.00 -10.92 -5.46
N SER A 111 -3.26 -10.55 -5.30
CA SER A 111 -3.65 -9.40 -4.48
C SER A 111 -4.27 -9.86 -3.17
N ILE A 112 -4.06 -9.10 -2.13
CA ILE A 112 -4.71 -9.28 -0.83
C ILE A 112 -5.45 -8.00 -0.51
N ILE A 113 -6.75 -8.10 -0.25
CA ILE A 113 -7.52 -7.03 0.36
C ILE A 113 -7.56 -7.29 1.86
N GLN A 114 -7.03 -6.35 2.63
CA GLN A 114 -6.97 -6.42 4.08
C GLN A 114 -7.76 -5.29 4.70
N GLY A 115 -8.56 -5.59 5.72
CA GLY A 115 -9.24 -4.59 6.53
C GLY A 115 -8.78 -4.64 7.98
N VAL A 116 -8.69 -3.47 8.62
CA VAL A 116 -8.34 -3.33 10.03
C VAL A 116 -9.24 -2.31 10.70
N ASN A 117 -9.51 -2.48 12.00
CA ASN A 117 -10.21 -1.44 12.76
C ASN A 117 -9.24 -0.59 13.57
N SER A 118 -9.73 0.49 14.19
CA SER A 118 -8.92 1.41 15.00
C SER A 118 -8.29 0.78 16.25
N TYR A 119 -8.81 -0.35 16.71
CA TYR A 119 -8.25 -1.11 17.83
C TYR A 119 -7.23 -2.18 17.41
N GLY A 120 -6.87 -2.25 16.12
CA GLY A 120 -5.88 -3.19 15.60
C GLY A 120 -6.42 -4.60 15.33
N TRP A 121 -7.74 -4.81 15.41
CA TRP A 121 -8.32 -6.06 14.94
C TRP A 121 -8.31 -6.09 13.41
N ALA A 122 -7.88 -7.21 12.83
CA ALA A 122 -7.81 -7.42 11.40
C ALA A 122 -8.90 -8.39 10.94
N LEU A 123 -9.54 -8.07 9.81
CA LEU A 123 -10.45 -9.00 9.14
C LEU A 123 -9.68 -10.22 8.63
N PRO A 124 -10.36 -11.39 8.49
CA PRO A 124 -9.80 -12.48 7.72
C PRO A 124 -9.42 -12.01 6.31
N PRO A 125 -8.22 -12.37 5.82
CA PRO A 125 -7.74 -11.92 4.52
C PRO A 125 -8.65 -12.34 3.38
N PHE A 126 -8.79 -11.44 2.39
CA PHE A 126 -9.46 -11.71 1.14
C PHE A 126 -8.42 -11.71 0.00
N ILE A 127 -8.16 -12.89 -0.55
CA ILE A 127 -7.05 -13.13 -1.48
C ILE A 127 -7.59 -13.31 -2.90
N ILE A 128 -6.96 -12.63 -3.86
CA ILE A 128 -7.32 -12.67 -5.27
C ILE A 128 -6.16 -13.29 -6.04
N PHE A 129 -6.37 -14.47 -6.62
CA PHE A 129 -5.40 -15.10 -7.51
C PHE A 129 -5.69 -14.77 -8.98
N LYS A 130 -4.63 -14.61 -9.75
CA LYS A 130 -4.74 -14.58 -11.20
C LYS A 130 -4.93 -15.99 -11.72
N ALA A 131 -6.19 -16.41 -11.90
CA ALA A 131 -6.55 -17.73 -12.42
C ALA A 131 -7.96 -17.73 -13.01
N GLN A 132 -8.29 -18.77 -13.79
CA GLN A 132 -9.64 -19.00 -14.30
C GLN A 132 -10.42 -20.04 -13.47
N ASN A 133 -9.71 -20.95 -12.81
CA ASN A 133 -10.31 -22.02 -12.02
C ASN A 133 -9.60 -22.17 -10.68
N HIS A 134 -10.37 -22.53 -9.65
CA HIS A 134 -9.82 -22.93 -8.37
C HIS A 134 -9.10 -24.27 -8.48
N LEU A 135 -7.95 -24.39 -7.83
CA LEU A 135 -7.21 -25.64 -7.71
C LEU A 135 -7.49 -26.24 -6.33
N SER A 136 -7.86 -27.54 -6.27
CA SER A 136 -8.13 -28.23 -5.00
C SER A 136 -6.91 -28.19 -4.05
N ALA A 137 -5.70 -28.29 -4.60
CA ALA A 137 -4.45 -28.19 -3.85
C ALA A 137 -4.28 -26.89 -3.05
N TRP A 138 -5.01 -25.82 -3.39
CA TRP A 138 -4.97 -24.59 -2.59
C TRP A 138 -5.72 -24.72 -1.26
N TYR A 139 -6.55 -25.74 -1.12
CA TYR A 139 -7.42 -25.95 0.04
C TYR A 139 -7.05 -27.20 0.84
N GLU A 140 -6.71 -28.31 0.16
CA GLU A 140 -6.55 -29.63 0.78
C GLU A 140 -5.31 -29.75 1.67
N ASP A 141 -4.17 -29.15 1.25
CA ASP A 141 -2.89 -29.27 1.96
C ASP A 141 -2.33 -27.92 2.45
N SER A 142 -3.09 -26.83 2.34
CA SER A 142 -2.57 -25.50 2.57
C SER A 142 -2.44 -25.09 4.03
N GLY A 143 -3.19 -25.74 4.93
CA GLY A 143 -3.30 -25.32 6.33
C GLY A 143 -3.86 -23.89 6.49
N LEU A 144 -4.52 -23.35 5.45
CA LEU A 144 -5.16 -22.04 5.51
C LEU A 144 -6.34 -22.06 6.48
N PRO A 145 -6.52 -20.99 7.27
CA PRO A 145 -7.71 -20.85 8.10
C PRO A 145 -8.99 -20.86 7.25
N GLU A 146 -10.04 -21.48 7.75
CA GLU A 146 -11.34 -21.62 7.04
C GLU A 146 -12.05 -20.28 6.80
N ASP A 147 -11.72 -19.26 7.56
CA ASP A 147 -12.28 -17.92 7.45
C ASP A 147 -11.61 -17.06 6.38
N TRP A 148 -10.49 -17.51 5.80
CA TRP A 148 -9.87 -16.82 4.66
C TRP A 148 -10.68 -17.03 3.39
N VAL A 149 -10.81 -15.98 2.60
CA VAL A 149 -11.50 -16.02 1.31
C VAL A 149 -10.48 -16.00 0.18
N ILE A 150 -10.62 -16.95 -0.74
CA ILE A 150 -9.85 -16.97 -1.98
C ILE A 150 -10.83 -16.79 -3.13
N THR A 151 -10.62 -15.75 -3.94
CA THR A 151 -11.35 -15.50 -5.18
C THR A 151 -10.40 -15.41 -6.36
N LEU A 152 -10.94 -15.38 -7.57
CA LEU A 152 -10.18 -15.39 -8.80
C LEU A 152 -10.49 -14.16 -9.65
N SER A 153 -9.47 -13.68 -10.36
CA SER A 153 -9.66 -12.74 -11.46
C SER A 153 -8.69 -13.04 -12.59
N GLU A 154 -9.03 -12.61 -13.80
CA GLU A 154 -8.21 -12.85 -14.99
C GLU A 154 -6.82 -12.21 -14.92
N ASN A 155 -6.70 -11.10 -14.21
CA ASN A 155 -5.47 -10.32 -14.11
C ASN A 155 -4.87 -10.30 -12.69
N GLY A 156 -5.55 -10.88 -11.69
CA GLY A 156 -5.13 -10.86 -10.28
C GLY A 156 -5.45 -9.56 -9.54
N TRP A 157 -6.24 -8.65 -10.14
CA TRP A 157 -6.66 -7.38 -9.55
C TRP A 157 -8.14 -7.37 -9.20
N THR A 158 -8.51 -6.46 -8.32
CA THR A 158 -9.90 -6.24 -7.92
C THR A 158 -10.72 -5.69 -9.09
N SER A 159 -11.89 -6.27 -9.30
CA SER A 159 -12.95 -5.77 -10.18
C SER A 159 -14.13 -5.25 -9.36
N ASN A 160 -15.11 -4.62 -10.01
CA ASN A 160 -16.32 -4.16 -9.32
C ASN A 160 -17.10 -5.32 -8.67
N SER A 161 -17.13 -6.50 -9.29
CA SER A 161 -17.74 -7.69 -8.72
C SER A 161 -17.00 -8.20 -7.48
N ILE A 162 -15.67 -8.23 -7.53
CA ILE A 162 -14.83 -8.62 -6.40
C ILE A 162 -14.93 -7.58 -5.26
N GLY A 163 -14.98 -6.30 -5.58
CA GLY A 163 -15.23 -5.25 -4.60
C GLY A 163 -16.56 -5.44 -3.88
N TYR A 164 -17.60 -5.87 -4.62
CA TYR A 164 -18.89 -6.19 -4.03
C TYR A 164 -18.87 -7.46 -3.15
N GLU A 165 -18.16 -8.51 -3.56
CA GLU A 165 -17.95 -9.70 -2.73
C GLU A 165 -17.18 -9.33 -1.44
N TRP A 166 -16.18 -8.46 -1.58
CA TRP A 166 -15.39 -8.02 -0.43
C TRP A 166 -16.22 -7.24 0.58
N ILE A 167 -17.11 -6.32 0.16
CA ILE A 167 -17.94 -5.58 1.12
C ILE A 167 -18.94 -6.49 1.85
N GLN A 168 -19.39 -7.57 1.22
CA GLN A 168 -20.20 -8.60 1.87
C GLN A 168 -19.37 -9.38 2.90
N HIS A 169 -18.11 -9.70 2.57
CA HIS A 169 -17.16 -10.32 3.50
C HIS A 169 -16.92 -9.39 4.69
N PHE A 170 -16.64 -8.11 4.45
CA PHE A 170 -16.51 -7.08 5.48
C PHE A 170 -17.73 -7.07 6.40
N ASP A 171 -18.93 -6.97 5.87
CA ASP A 171 -20.18 -6.92 6.65
C ASP A 171 -20.36 -8.18 7.50
N ARG A 172 -20.11 -9.36 6.94
CA ARG A 172 -20.22 -10.66 7.65
C ARG A 172 -19.39 -10.67 8.93
N TYR A 173 -18.16 -10.19 8.88
CA TYR A 173 -17.24 -10.25 10.03
C TYR A 173 -17.33 -9.04 10.96
N THR A 174 -17.85 -7.91 10.51
CA THR A 174 -17.91 -6.70 11.32
C THR A 174 -19.29 -6.44 11.93
N ASN A 175 -20.37 -6.94 11.32
CA ASN A 175 -21.73 -6.70 11.80
C ASN A 175 -21.96 -7.22 13.22
N SER A 176 -21.50 -8.42 13.53
CA SER A 176 -21.64 -9.01 14.88
C SER A 176 -20.70 -8.39 15.92
N ARG A 177 -19.70 -7.65 15.49
CA ARG A 177 -18.70 -6.97 16.34
C ARG A 177 -19.02 -5.50 16.56
N SER A 178 -19.90 -4.94 15.75
CA SER A 178 -20.31 -3.52 15.85
C SER A 178 -21.01 -3.27 17.18
N ILE A 179 -20.60 -2.21 17.85
CA ILE A 179 -21.24 -1.74 19.10
C ILE A 179 -22.23 -0.63 18.77
N GLY A 180 -21.88 0.25 17.83
CA GLY A 180 -22.75 1.32 17.37
C GLY A 180 -23.74 0.89 16.30
N THR A 181 -24.60 1.80 15.92
CA THR A 181 -25.58 1.59 14.83
C THR A 181 -24.90 1.65 13.46
N TYR A 182 -23.83 2.45 13.33
CA TYR A 182 -23.12 2.71 12.08
C TYR A 182 -21.67 2.32 12.19
N ARG A 183 -21.11 1.80 11.10
CA ARG A 183 -19.69 1.55 10.91
C ARG A 183 -19.12 2.57 9.92
N LEU A 184 -17.94 3.09 10.17
CA LEU A 184 -17.21 3.94 9.24
C LEU A 184 -16.16 3.10 8.52
N LEU A 185 -16.19 3.13 7.20
CA LEU A 185 -15.21 2.49 6.34
C LEU A 185 -14.41 3.55 5.58
N ILE A 186 -13.16 3.74 5.98
CA ILE A 186 -12.22 4.65 5.32
C ILE A 186 -11.52 3.87 4.21
N LEU A 187 -11.55 4.41 3.00
CA LEU A 187 -11.04 3.77 1.79
C LEU A 187 -10.33 4.77 0.88
N ASP A 188 -9.56 4.25 -0.06
CA ASP A 188 -9.05 5.05 -1.16
C ASP A 188 -10.16 5.34 -2.20
N GLY A 189 -9.87 6.19 -3.16
CA GLY A 189 -10.83 6.55 -4.22
C GLY A 189 -10.81 5.60 -5.42
N HIS A 190 -10.44 4.32 -5.25
CA HIS A 190 -10.40 3.37 -6.36
C HIS A 190 -11.81 3.06 -6.88
N GLU A 191 -11.95 2.89 -8.21
CA GLU A 191 -13.25 2.73 -8.88
C GLU A 191 -14.07 1.54 -8.37
N SER A 192 -13.41 0.41 -8.05
CA SER A 192 -14.06 -0.79 -7.54
C SER A 192 -14.83 -0.58 -6.22
N HIS A 193 -14.44 0.43 -5.44
CA HIS A 193 -15.05 0.78 -4.16
C HIS A 193 -16.13 1.87 -4.30
N LEU A 194 -16.28 2.43 -5.50
CA LEU A 194 -17.24 3.49 -5.80
C LEU A 194 -18.39 3.00 -6.68
N SER A 195 -18.46 1.71 -7.03
CA SER A 195 -19.54 1.17 -7.84
C SER A 195 -20.90 1.37 -7.16
N ALA A 196 -21.95 1.62 -7.96
CA ALA A 196 -23.30 1.85 -7.43
C ALA A 196 -23.78 0.69 -6.54
N GLN A 197 -23.43 -0.55 -6.90
CA GLN A 197 -23.80 -1.75 -6.14
C GLN A 197 -23.10 -1.79 -4.77
N PHE A 198 -21.81 -1.45 -4.72
CA PHE A 198 -21.04 -1.34 -3.48
C PHE A 198 -21.66 -0.28 -2.55
N GLN A 199 -21.93 0.91 -3.06
CA GLN A 199 -22.46 2.02 -2.27
C GLN A 199 -23.90 1.75 -1.79
N HIS A 200 -24.72 1.11 -2.62
CA HIS A 200 -26.08 0.70 -2.23
C HIS A 200 -26.04 -0.28 -1.06
N TYR A 201 -25.19 -1.32 -1.16
CA TYR A 201 -25.01 -2.29 -0.07
C TYR A 201 -24.53 -1.62 1.22
N CYS A 202 -23.56 -0.70 1.14
CA CYS A 202 -23.09 0.05 2.30
C CYS A 202 -24.24 0.81 2.97
N THR A 203 -25.09 1.47 2.17
CA THR A 203 -26.24 2.24 2.68
C THR A 203 -27.23 1.34 3.41
N GLU A 204 -27.60 0.22 2.83
CA GLU A 204 -28.53 -0.75 3.44
C GLU A 204 -28.00 -1.33 4.76
N ARG A 205 -26.67 -1.54 4.82
CA ARG A 205 -25.97 -2.14 5.97
C ARG A 205 -25.45 -1.13 6.98
N LYS A 206 -25.83 0.15 6.85
CA LYS A 206 -25.41 1.25 7.75
C LYS A 206 -23.88 1.37 7.84
N ILE A 207 -23.21 1.16 6.71
CA ILE A 207 -21.78 1.36 6.52
C ILE A 207 -21.61 2.73 5.86
N ILE A 208 -20.98 3.66 6.57
CA ILE A 208 -20.66 4.99 6.04
C ILE A 208 -19.27 4.88 5.37
N THR A 209 -19.18 5.16 4.09
CA THR A 209 -17.92 5.18 3.36
C THR A 209 -17.33 6.58 3.33
N LEU A 210 -16.03 6.71 3.54
CA LEU A 210 -15.30 7.96 3.46
C LEU A 210 -14.00 7.79 2.71
N CYS A 211 -13.88 8.47 1.55
CA CYS A 211 -12.67 8.42 0.75
C CYS A 211 -11.59 9.35 1.31
N MET A 212 -10.37 8.87 1.33
CA MET A 212 -9.19 9.70 1.59
C MET A 212 -8.95 10.71 0.46
N PRO A 213 -8.25 11.81 0.73
CA PRO A 213 -7.82 12.72 -0.33
C PRO A 213 -7.00 11.97 -1.40
N PRO A 214 -7.16 12.29 -2.68
CA PRO A 214 -6.42 11.64 -3.76
C PRO A 214 -4.91 11.73 -3.54
N HIS A 215 -4.16 10.67 -3.85
CA HIS A 215 -2.69 10.57 -3.73
C HIS A 215 -2.12 10.68 -2.31
N SER A 216 -2.96 10.58 -1.26
CA SER A 216 -2.55 10.71 0.16
C SER A 216 -2.27 9.37 0.85
N SER A 217 -2.42 8.23 0.17
CA SER A 217 -2.27 6.88 0.75
C SER A 217 -0.93 6.69 1.47
N HIS A 218 0.16 7.25 0.95
CA HIS A 218 1.49 7.17 1.55
C HIS A 218 1.61 7.85 2.93
N ILE A 219 0.61 8.65 3.35
CA ILE A 219 0.55 9.33 4.65
C ILE A 219 -0.65 8.88 5.46
N LEU A 220 -1.82 8.76 4.81
CA LEU A 220 -3.10 8.58 5.50
C LEU A 220 -3.60 7.13 5.50
N GLN A 221 -3.00 6.23 4.69
CA GLN A 221 -3.40 4.82 4.62
C GLN A 221 -2.62 3.99 5.66
N PRO A 222 -3.24 3.57 6.76
CA PRO A 222 -2.54 2.85 7.84
C PRO A 222 -1.86 1.56 7.37
N LEU A 223 -2.53 0.83 6.47
CA LEU A 223 -2.02 -0.44 5.93
C LEU A 223 -0.75 -0.25 5.10
N ASP A 224 -0.71 0.77 4.23
CA ASP A 224 0.48 1.10 3.43
C ASP A 224 1.64 1.62 4.29
N VAL A 225 1.32 2.45 5.29
CA VAL A 225 2.33 3.11 6.14
C VAL A 225 3.03 2.11 7.07
N SER A 226 2.29 1.11 7.59
CA SER A 226 2.81 0.24 8.65
C SER A 226 2.77 -1.26 8.37
N CYS A 227 1.73 -1.78 7.70
CA CYS A 227 1.48 -3.22 7.64
C CYS A 227 2.03 -3.89 6.38
N PHE A 228 1.80 -3.31 5.20
CA PHE A 228 2.17 -3.94 3.94
C PHE A 228 3.67 -3.97 3.67
N ALA A 229 4.44 -3.01 4.17
CA ALA A 229 5.89 -3.03 3.99
C ALA A 229 6.57 -4.22 4.70
N PRO A 230 6.31 -4.51 5.99
CA PRO A 230 6.78 -5.73 6.64
C PRO A 230 6.29 -7.02 5.97
N LEU A 231 5.01 -7.06 5.55
CA LEU A 231 4.45 -8.21 4.85
C LEU A 231 5.18 -8.50 3.54
N LYS A 232 5.41 -7.49 2.70
CA LYS A 232 6.17 -7.60 1.45
C LYS A 232 7.62 -8.01 1.69
N LEU A 233 8.25 -7.52 2.76
CA LEU A 233 9.60 -7.93 3.15
C LEU A 233 9.65 -9.40 3.61
N SER A 234 8.65 -9.86 4.36
CA SER A 234 8.56 -11.26 4.79
C SER A 234 8.32 -12.21 3.61
N TYR A 235 7.46 -11.82 2.68
CA TYR A 235 7.17 -12.57 1.47
C TYR A 235 8.38 -12.68 0.53
N GLY A 236 9.24 -11.66 0.46
CA GLY A 236 10.42 -11.61 -0.41
C GLY A 236 11.69 -12.27 0.16
N ARG A 237 11.65 -12.86 1.34
CA ARG A 237 12.76 -13.58 2.00
C ARG A 237 12.74 -15.06 1.67
#